data_5e0024f250753ca76a42e30e818d9ec6
#
_entry.id   5e0024f250753ca76a42e30e818d9ec6
#
_cell.length_a   1.000
_cell.length_b   1.000
_cell.length_c   1.000
_cell.angle_alpha   90.00
_cell.angle_beta   90.00
_cell.angle_gamma   90.00
#
_symmetry.space_group_name_H-M   'P 1'
#
loop_
_entity.id
_entity.type
_entity.pdbx_description
1 polymer ?
#
loop_
_entity_poly.entity_id
_entity_poly.type
_entity_poly.pdbx_seq_one_letter_code
_entity_poly.pdbx_strand_id
1 'polypeptide(L)'
;MDDVKLLLYVENESDVFLVERLLKVAHYPLEHIKILPSNGKKNLAHFMKSSWKLEGVKYAALLNFDAHTVFEAIEQSKKYLGLPETEILFCAVPTIEAWLFADIEAAKRNVYSEHGHKLLNRVSLPEEIPHPRRLAYSVFGQQKVEQYAAVFDTVDLEIATSRSPSLKNFLEGMNKLLDINNIPTTQVYSRTINRDIFSNLLSEVSPVNAVIYRTVEGTSITAEQMLRVLREGSPMGQQYAADILRAARDFLAQKAQHEQQLGM
;
A
#
# COMPACT_ATOMS: atom_id res chain seq x y z
N MET A 1 -23.51 -16.46 -16.23
CA MET A 1 -22.64 -16.13 -15.06
C MET A 1 -21.62 -17.24 -14.83
N ASP A 2 -21.42 -18.08 -15.81
CA ASP A 2 -20.79 -19.40 -15.61
C ASP A 2 -19.25 -19.39 -15.52
N ASP A 3 -18.61 -18.23 -15.52
CA ASP A 3 -17.13 -18.18 -15.54
C ASP A 3 -16.51 -17.23 -14.50
N VAL A 4 -17.30 -16.57 -13.65
CA VAL A 4 -16.81 -15.68 -12.60
C VAL A 4 -16.28 -16.50 -11.43
N LYS A 5 -14.97 -16.41 -11.16
CA LYS A 5 -14.29 -17.11 -10.08
C LYS A 5 -14.06 -16.23 -8.84
N LEU A 6 -14.04 -14.90 -9.04
CA LEU A 6 -13.77 -13.94 -7.97
C LEU A 6 -14.70 -12.74 -8.05
N LEU A 7 -15.31 -12.39 -6.92
CA LEU A 7 -15.95 -11.10 -6.68
C LEU A 7 -15.00 -10.21 -5.88
N LEU A 8 -14.62 -9.07 -6.45
CA LEU A 8 -13.79 -8.08 -5.78
C LEU A 8 -14.65 -6.84 -5.49
N TYR A 9 -14.94 -6.62 -4.22
CA TYR A 9 -15.66 -5.43 -3.78
C TYR A 9 -14.70 -4.27 -3.57
N VAL A 10 -15.01 -3.10 -4.14
CA VAL A 10 -14.28 -1.86 -3.95
C VAL A 10 -15.17 -0.79 -3.31
N GLU A 11 -14.58 0.26 -2.74
CA GLU A 11 -15.33 1.23 -1.98
C GLU A 11 -16.25 2.09 -2.86
N ASN A 12 -15.74 2.57 -4.02
CA ASN A 12 -16.43 3.52 -4.88
C ASN A 12 -16.40 3.10 -6.36
N GLU A 13 -17.25 3.70 -7.19
CA GLU A 13 -17.22 3.50 -8.64
C GLU A 13 -15.91 3.94 -9.27
N SER A 14 -15.29 5.02 -8.77
CA SER A 14 -13.98 5.47 -9.23
C SER A 14 -12.89 4.42 -9.04
N ASP A 15 -12.99 3.64 -7.97
CA ASP A 15 -12.02 2.61 -7.65
C ASP A 15 -12.11 1.43 -8.63
N VAL A 16 -13.30 1.16 -9.18
CA VAL A 16 -13.50 0.14 -10.22
C VAL A 16 -12.58 0.40 -11.42
N PHE A 17 -12.59 1.63 -11.94
CA PHE A 17 -11.76 2.01 -13.10
C PHE A 17 -10.26 1.84 -12.83
N LEU A 18 -9.81 2.25 -11.65
CA LEU A 18 -8.39 2.15 -11.26
C LEU A 18 -7.97 0.68 -11.13
N VAL A 19 -8.78 -0.12 -10.44
CA VAL A 19 -8.49 -1.55 -10.23
C VAL A 19 -8.56 -2.33 -11.54
N GLU A 20 -9.58 -2.12 -12.34
CA GLU A 20 -9.75 -2.81 -13.63
C GLU A 20 -8.54 -2.55 -14.54
N ARG A 21 -8.09 -1.28 -14.62
CA ARG A 21 -6.96 -0.91 -15.44
C ARG A 21 -5.66 -1.54 -14.93
N LEU A 22 -5.44 -1.48 -13.62
CA LEU A 22 -4.29 -2.10 -12.97
C LEU A 22 -4.25 -3.62 -13.21
N LEU A 23 -5.37 -4.31 -13.00
CA LEU A 23 -5.44 -5.77 -13.20
C LEU A 23 -5.24 -6.15 -14.66
N LYS A 24 -5.72 -5.33 -15.59
CA LYS A 24 -5.50 -5.53 -17.02
C LYS A 24 -4.02 -5.48 -17.39
N VAL A 25 -3.30 -4.48 -16.89
CA VAL A 25 -1.85 -4.34 -17.15
C VAL A 25 -1.05 -5.43 -16.44
N ALA A 26 -1.51 -5.88 -15.30
CA ALA A 26 -0.95 -7.02 -14.58
C ALA A 26 -1.36 -8.39 -15.19
N HIS A 27 -2.01 -8.40 -16.36
CA HIS A 27 -2.42 -9.60 -17.10
C HIS A 27 -3.31 -10.57 -16.34
N TYR A 28 -4.17 -10.04 -15.44
CA TYR A 28 -5.19 -10.87 -14.78
C TYR A 28 -6.34 -11.20 -15.73
N PRO A 29 -6.92 -12.41 -15.65
CA PRO A 29 -8.06 -12.82 -16.47
C PRO A 29 -9.33 -12.12 -16.00
N LEU A 30 -9.58 -10.91 -16.53
CA LEU A 30 -10.70 -10.05 -16.14
C LEU A 30 -12.06 -10.71 -16.36
N GLU A 31 -12.17 -11.65 -17.30
CA GLU A 31 -13.36 -12.45 -17.53
C GLU A 31 -13.76 -13.32 -16.32
N HIS A 32 -12.81 -13.64 -15.46
CA HIS A 32 -13.03 -14.40 -14.22
C HIS A 32 -13.19 -13.51 -12.98
N ILE A 33 -13.01 -12.20 -13.10
CA ILE A 33 -13.05 -11.25 -12.01
C ILE A 33 -14.19 -10.26 -12.20
N LYS A 34 -15.11 -10.22 -11.26
CA LYS A 34 -16.16 -9.18 -11.25
C LYS A 34 -15.83 -8.15 -10.17
N ILE A 35 -15.54 -6.92 -10.60
CA ILE A 35 -15.26 -5.81 -9.69
C ILE A 35 -16.58 -5.07 -9.45
N LEU A 36 -16.95 -4.89 -8.19
CA LEU A 36 -18.23 -4.32 -7.78
C LEU A 36 -18.04 -3.16 -6.80
N PRO A 37 -18.57 -1.96 -7.11
CA PRO A 37 -18.57 -0.85 -6.19
C PRO A 37 -19.58 -1.10 -5.06
N SER A 38 -19.18 -0.85 -3.84
CA SER A 38 -20.04 -0.99 -2.67
C SER A 38 -20.76 0.30 -2.28
N ASN A 39 -20.30 1.43 -2.83
CA ASN A 39 -20.80 2.76 -2.46
C ASN A 39 -20.66 3.06 -0.95
N GLY A 40 -19.48 2.75 -0.42
CA GLY A 40 -19.05 3.05 0.93
C GLY A 40 -18.78 1.85 1.83
N LYS A 41 -17.98 2.08 2.85
CA LYS A 41 -17.44 1.04 3.75
C LYS A 41 -18.50 0.19 4.45
N LYS A 42 -19.62 0.79 4.86
CA LYS A 42 -20.72 0.06 5.54
C LYS A 42 -21.38 -0.97 4.61
N ASN A 43 -21.66 -0.57 3.37
CA ASN A 43 -22.24 -1.46 2.36
C ASN A 43 -21.26 -2.57 1.99
N LEU A 44 -19.97 -2.24 1.88
CA LEU A 44 -18.92 -3.22 1.63
C LEU A 44 -18.92 -4.32 2.70
N ALA A 45 -18.98 -3.95 3.99
CA ALA A 45 -19.08 -4.92 5.08
C ALA A 45 -20.33 -5.79 4.97
N HIS A 46 -21.45 -5.22 4.53
CA HIS A 46 -22.68 -5.99 4.31
C HIS A 46 -22.54 -7.00 3.16
N PHE A 47 -21.95 -6.58 2.04
CA PHE A 47 -21.70 -7.47 0.90
C PHE A 47 -20.75 -8.60 1.26
N MET A 48 -19.64 -8.30 1.96
CA MET A 48 -18.71 -9.31 2.44
C MET A 48 -19.41 -10.36 3.29
N LYS A 49 -20.21 -9.92 4.28
CA LYS A 49 -20.96 -10.81 5.17
C LYS A 49 -22.05 -11.65 4.48
N SER A 50 -22.51 -11.26 3.30
CA SER A 50 -23.52 -12.02 2.53
C SER A 50 -22.93 -12.92 1.46
N SER A 51 -21.69 -12.67 1.02
CA SER A 51 -21.06 -13.40 -0.09
C SER A 51 -20.69 -14.86 0.23
N TRP A 52 -20.57 -15.22 1.50
CA TRP A 52 -20.32 -16.62 1.90
C TRP A 52 -21.39 -17.62 1.42
N LYS A 53 -22.54 -17.11 1.00
CA LYS A 53 -23.65 -17.91 0.43
C LYS A 53 -23.43 -18.31 -1.04
N LEU A 54 -22.42 -17.75 -1.70
CA LEU A 54 -22.14 -18.01 -3.09
C LEU A 54 -21.19 -19.20 -3.22
N GLU A 55 -21.75 -20.36 -3.54
CA GLU A 55 -20.95 -21.58 -3.74
C GLU A 55 -20.04 -21.44 -4.99
N GLY A 56 -18.78 -21.87 -4.85
CA GLY A 56 -17.82 -21.94 -5.95
C GLY A 56 -17.20 -20.60 -6.38
N VAL A 57 -17.58 -19.48 -5.78
CA VAL A 57 -17.03 -18.15 -6.10
C VAL A 57 -16.25 -17.62 -4.89
N LYS A 58 -14.97 -17.30 -5.09
CA LYS A 58 -14.17 -16.60 -4.09
C LYS A 58 -14.60 -15.13 -4.01
N TYR A 59 -14.41 -14.48 -2.85
CA TYR A 59 -14.69 -13.05 -2.71
C TYR A 59 -13.62 -12.37 -1.85
N ALA A 60 -13.39 -11.12 -2.14
CA ALA A 60 -12.46 -10.26 -1.42
C ALA A 60 -12.91 -8.81 -1.47
N ALA A 61 -12.35 -7.97 -0.63
CA ALA A 61 -12.58 -6.54 -0.69
C ALA A 61 -11.27 -5.74 -0.74
N LEU A 62 -11.32 -4.58 -1.39
CA LEU A 62 -10.26 -3.58 -1.39
C LEU A 62 -10.83 -2.27 -0.85
N LEU A 63 -10.21 -1.76 0.21
CA LEU A 63 -10.59 -0.52 0.89
C LEU A 63 -9.51 0.55 0.79
N ASN A 64 -9.94 1.79 0.84
CA ASN A 64 -9.07 2.94 1.11
C ASN A 64 -8.97 3.12 2.64
N PHE A 65 -7.76 3.07 3.19
CA PHE A 65 -7.57 3.18 4.63
C PHE A 65 -6.27 3.91 4.98
N ASP A 66 -6.41 4.98 5.76
CA ASP A 66 -5.26 5.77 6.23
C ASP A 66 -4.65 5.11 7.47
N ALA A 67 -3.46 4.57 7.29
CA ALA A 67 -2.68 3.91 8.32
C ALA A 67 -1.18 3.99 8.00
N HIS A 68 -0.33 3.68 8.97
CA HIS A 68 1.11 3.73 8.76
C HIS A 68 1.65 2.51 8.02
N THR A 69 0.98 1.37 8.15
CA THR A 69 1.38 0.13 7.46
C THR A 69 0.16 -0.57 6.88
N VAL A 70 0.42 -1.41 5.89
CA VAL A 70 -0.63 -2.25 5.28
C VAL A 70 -1.26 -3.20 6.28
N PHE A 71 -0.44 -3.75 7.18
CA PHE A 71 -0.93 -4.66 8.22
C PHE A 71 -1.89 -3.95 9.17
N GLU A 72 -1.49 -2.79 9.68
CA GLU A 72 -2.33 -1.95 10.53
C GLU A 72 -3.64 -1.56 9.83
N ALA A 73 -3.55 -1.18 8.56
CA ALA A 73 -4.72 -0.85 7.75
C ALA A 73 -5.72 -2.02 7.68
N ILE A 74 -5.23 -3.24 7.42
CA ILE A 74 -6.06 -4.43 7.33
C ILE A 74 -6.69 -4.77 8.68
N GLU A 75 -5.90 -4.76 9.76
CA GLU A 75 -6.37 -5.07 11.11
C GLU A 75 -7.45 -4.06 11.57
N GLN A 76 -7.15 -2.78 11.47
CA GLN A 76 -8.09 -1.72 11.84
C GLN A 76 -9.34 -1.73 10.97
N SER A 77 -9.21 -2.01 9.66
CA SER A 77 -10.35 -2.11 8.75
C SER A 77 -11.26 -3.29 9.13
N LYS A 78 -10.72 -4.46 9.41
CA LYS A 78 -11.50 -5.62 9.86
C LYS A 78 -12.25 -5.32 11.14
N LYS A 79 -11.57 -4.72 12.13
CA LYS A 79 -12.17 -4.30 13.38
C LYS A 79 -13.29 -3.26 13.16
N TYR A 80 -13.04 -2.24 12.35
CA TYR A 80 -14.00 -1.18 12.03
C TYR A 80 -15.27 -1.74 11.34
N LEU A 81 -15.09 -2.69 10.42
CA LEU A 81 -16.18 -3.29 9.66
C LEU A 81 -16.86 -4.47 10.39
N GLY A 82 -16.29 -4.91 11.51
CA GLY A 82 -16.75 -6.09 12.24
C GLY A 82 -16.66 -7.36 11.38
N LEU A 83 -15.57 -7.49 10.61
CA LEU A 83 -15.30 -8.66 9.77
C LEU A 83 -14.45 -9.67 10.56
N PRO A 84 -14.69 -10.98 10.38
CA PRO A 84 -13.84 -12.02 10.96
C PRO A 84 -12.44 -12.02 10.32
N GLU A 85 -11.45 -12.57 11.05
CA GLU A 85 -10.07 -12.66 10.57
C GLU A 85 -9.91 -13.50 9.29
N THR A 86 -10.82 -14.43 9.07
CA THR A 86 -10.85 -15.30 7.89
C THR A 86 -11.22 -14.57 6.60
N GLU A 87 -11.84 -13.38 6.69
CA GLU A 87 -12.24 -12.62 5.52
C GLU A 87 -11.02 -12.01 4.81
N ILE A 88 -11.04 -12.09 3.49
CA ILE A 88 -9.95 -11.59 2.65
C ILE A 88 -10.19 -10.11 2.36
N LEU A 89 -9.35 -9.28 2.95
CA LEU A 89 -9.40 -7.84 2.86
C LEU A 89 -8.05 -7.28 2.45
N PHE A 90 -8.06 -6.44 1.44
CA PHE A 90 -6.93 -5.63 1.01
C PHE A 90 -7.15 -4.17 1.38
N CYS A 91 -6.05 -3.45 1.65
CA CYS A 91 -6.11 -2.02 1.89
C CYS A 91 -5.15 -1.28 0.96
N ALA A 92 -5.67 -0.30 0.25
CA ALA A 92 -4.87 0.73 -0.39
C ALA A 92 -4.56 1.82 0.67
N VAL A 93 -3.29 2.12 0.86
CA VAL A 93 -2.82 3.05 1.90
C VAL A 93 -2.23 4.30 1.24
N PRO A 94 -2.70 5.49 1.58
CA PRO A 94 -3.96 5.77 2.28
C PRO A 94 -5.19 5.57 1.38
N THR A 95 -5.04 5.67 0.06
CA THR A 95 -6.08 5.44 -0.95
C THR A 95 -5.49 4.86 -2.22
N ILE A 96 -6.34 4.28 -3.07
CA ILE A 96 -5.92 3.63 -4.33
C ILE A 96 -5.22 4.61 -5.29
N GLU A 97 -5.54 5.91 -5.24
CA GLU A 97 -4.88 6.91 -6.07
C GLU A 97 -3.39 7.06 -5.72
N ALA A 98 -2.94 6.64 -4.54
CA ALA A 98 -1.53 6.62 -4.18
C ALA A 98 -0.72 5.70 -5.13
N TRP A 99 -1.32 4.63 -5.61
CA TRP A 99 -0.68 3.68 -6.53
C TRP A 99 -0.34 4.28 -7.89
N LEU A 100 -1.01 5.38 -8.30
CA LEU A 100 -0.65 6.15 -9.51
C LEU A 100 0.76 6.74 -9.44
N PHE A 101 1.27 6.90 -8.23
CA PHE A 101 2.59 7.49 -7.96
C PHE A 101 3.64 6.44 -7.57
N ALA A 102 3.29 5.17 -7.65
CA ALA A 102 4.21 4.08 -7.34
C ALA A 102 5.34 3.96 -8.38
N ASP A 103 5.05 4.19 -9.65
CA ASP A 103 6.03 4.42 -10.70
C ASP A 103 5.98 5.90 -11.14
N ILE A 104 6.92 6.70 -10.62
CA ILE A 104 6.98 8.14 -10.90
C ILE A 104 7.23 8.42 -12.37
N GLU A 105 8.01 7.62 -13.07
CA GLU A 105 8.28 7.83 -14.50
C GLU A 105 7.03 7.52 -15.34
N ALA A 106 6.24 6.52 -14.97
CA ALA A 106 4.93 6.29 -15.59
C ALA A 106 3.99 7.49 -15.35
N ALA A 107 3.95 8.01 -14.11
CA ALA A 107 3.18 9.21 -13.81
C ALA A 107 3.62 10.42 -14.65
N LYS A 108 4.93 10.66 -14.77
CA LYS A 108 5.49 11.78 -15.59
C LYS A 108 5.10 11.70 -17.05
N ARG A 109 5.04 10.50 -17.64
CA ARG A 109 4.62 10.30 -19.04
C ARG A 109 3.18 10.75 -19.31
N ASN A 110 2.36 10.82 -18.27
CA ASN A 110 0.95 11.19 -18.35
C ASN A 110 0.67 12.63 -17.88
N VAL A 111 1.71 13.45 -17.66
CA VAL A 111 1.58 14.82 -17.22
C VAL A 111 1.99 15.77 -18.34
N TYR A 112 1.14 16.75 -18.63
CA TYR A 112 1.35 17.72 -19.69
C TYR A 112 1.76 19.11 -19.16
N SER A 113 1.64 19.35 -17.85
CA SER A 113 1.93 20.66 -17.25
C SER A 113 3.27 20.67 -16.54
N GLU A 114 4.00 21.76 -16.66
CA GLU A 114 5.24 21.98 -15.90
C GLU A 114 5.00 21.95 -14.38
N HIS A 115 3.84 22.45 -13.95
CA HIS A 115 3.45 22.40 -12.55
C HIS A 115 3.29 20.96 -12.05
N GLY A 116 2.64 20.11 -12.83
CA GLY A 116 2.49 18.69 -12.51
C GLY A 116 3.83 17.96 -12.38
N HIS A 117 4.76 18.22 -13.30
CA HIS A 117 6.13 17.69 -13.22
C HIS A 117 6.86 18.15 -11.96
N LYS A 118 6.74 19.43 -11.56
CA LYS A 118 7.33 19.94 -10.31
C LYS A 118 6.74 19.27 -9.08
N LEU A 119 5.44 18.99 -9.08
CA LEU A 119 4.80 18.24 -7.99
C LEU A 119 5.32 16.80 -7.91
N LEU A 120 5.40 16.09 -9.04
CA LEU A 120 5.90 14.71 -9.08
C LEU A 120 7.33 14.56 -8.56
N ASN A 121 8.20 15.54 -8.83
CA ASN A 121 9.57 15.51 -8.31
C ASN A 121 9.67 15.59 -6.76
N ARG A 122 8.56 15.93 -6.08
CA ARG A 122 8.48 16.02 -4.62
C ARG A 122 7.74 14.84 -3.99
N VAL A 123 7.23 13.94 -4.81
CA VAL A 123 6.50 12.77 -4.33
C VAL A 123 7.50 11.78 -3.72
N SER A 124 7.24 11.40 -2.47
CA SER A 124 7.95 10.38 -1.73
C SER A 124 7.41 8.98 -2.05
N LEU A 125 7.25 8.14 -1.04
CA LEU A 125 6.59 6.84 -1.21
C LEU A 125 5.07 7.01 -1.32
N PRO A 126 4.38 6.17 -2.09
CA PRO A 126 2.93 6.26 -2.28
C PRO A 126 2.13 6.33 -0.97
N GLU A 127 2.48 5.49 -0.01
CA GLU A 127 1.81 5.42 1.29
C GLU A 127 2.02 6.65 2.18
N GLU A 128 2.99 7.49 1.84
CA GLU A 128 3.29 8.72 2.59
C GLU A 128 2.60 9.96 2.01
N ILE A 129 1.88 9.83 0.91
CA ILE A 129 1.15 10.93 0.29
C ILE A 129 -0.10 11.23 1.13
N PRO A 130 -0.21 12.41 1.77
CA PRO A 130 -1.32 12.67 2.70
C PRO A 130 -2.70 12.68 2.02
N HIS A 131 -2.76 13.15 0.78
CA HIS A 131 -4.00 13.32 0.01
C HIS A 131 -3.81 12.89 -1.45
N PRO A 132 -3.67 11.58 -1.75
CA PRO A 132 -3.33 11.10 -3.10
C PRO A 132 -4.33 11.54 -4.17
N ARG A 133 -5.63 11.50 -3.88
CA ARG A 133 -6.68 11.97 -4.79
C ARG A 133 -6.52 13.44 -5.16
N ARG A 134 -6.25 14.29 -4.17
CA ARG A 134 -6.01 15.71 -4.40
C ARG A 134 -4.72 15.95 -5.20
N LEU A 135 -3.68 15.18 -4.90
CA LEU A 135 -2.45 15.22 -5.67
C LEU A 135 -2.69 14.82 -7.12
N ALA A 136 -3.45 13.73 -7.36
CA ALA A 136 -3.80 13.29 -8.72
C ALA A 136 -4.51 14.40 -9.50
N TYR A 137 -5.48 15.07 -8.90
CA TYR A 137 -6.13 16.23 -9.54
C TYR A 137 -5.16 17.37 -9.84
N SER A 138 -4.20 17.64 -8.97
CA SER A 138 -3.22 18.72 -9.17
C SER A 138 -2.17 18.37 -10.23
N VAL A 139 -1.78 17.09 -10.31
CA VAL A 139 -0.75 16.58 -11.23
C VAL A 139 -1.32 16.39 -12.63
N PHE A 140 -2.47 15.72 -12.75
CA PHE A 140 -3.06 15.33 -14.03
C PHE A 140 -4.10 16.33 -14.55
N GLY A 141 -4.38 17.39 -13.78
CA GLY A 141 -5.46 18.33 -14.04
C GLY A 141 -6.82 17.82 -13.55
N GLN A 142 -7.88 18.61 -13.72
CA GLN A 142 -9.26 18.24 -13.38
C GLN A 142 -9.80 17.18 -14.36
N GLN A 143 -9.06 16.12 -14.54
CA GLN A 143 -9.44 15.04 -15.43
C GLN A 143 -10.36 14.04 -14.68
N LYS A 144 -11.22 13.38 -15.43
CA LYS A 144 -12.00 12.27 -14.90
C LYS A 144 -11.08 11.11 -14.51
N VAL A 145 -11.52 10.27 -13.58
CA VAL A 145 -10.76 9.09 -13.10
C VAL A 145 -10.27 8.24 -14.26
N GLU A 146 -11.10 8.06 -15.27
CA GLU A 146 -10.79 7.26 -16.45
C GLU A 146 -9.54 7.78 -17.20
N GLN A 147 -9.28 9.08 -17.12
CA GLN A 147 -8.16 9.70 -17.82
C GLN A 147 -6.84 9.53 -17.07
N TYR A 148 -6.82 9.75 -15.75
CA TYR A 148 -5.58 9.55 -15.00
C TYR A 148 -5.30 8.08 -14.66
N ALA A 149 -6.30 7.21 -14.72
CA ALA A 149 -6.10 5.78 -14.67
C ALA A 149 -5.21 5.25 -15.81
N ALA A 150 -5.10 6.03 -16.92
CA ALA A 150 -4.18 5.71 -18.02
C ALA A 150 -2.69 5.64 -17.60
N VAL A 151 -2.33 6.20 -16.45
CA VAL A 151 -0.99 6.02 -15.86
C VAL A 151 -0.65 4.54 -15.75
N PHE A 152 -1.61 3.71 -15.37
CA PHE A 152 -1.38 2.27 -15.23
C PHE A 152 -1.01 1.58 -16.55
N ASP A 153 -1.41 2.11 -17.71
CA ASP A 153 -1.07 1.50 -19.01
C ASP A 153 0.44 1.50 -19.30
N THR A 154 1.18 2.35 -18.61
CA THR A 154 2.63 2.53 -18.78
C THR A 154 3.43 2.22 -17.53
N VAL A 155 2.78 1.70 -16.50
CA VAL A 155 3.42 1.39 -15.21
C VAL A 155 4.35 0.19 -15.35
N ASP A 156 5.52 0.31 -14.76
CA ASP A 156 6.39 -0.82 -14.48
C ASP A 156 5.98 -1.41 -13.12
N LEU A 157 5.36 -2.60 -13.16
CA LEU A 157 4.85 -3.26 -11.96
C LEU A 157 5.96 -3.68 -10.98
N GLU A 158 7.16 -3.96 -11.47
CA GLU A 158 8.30 -4.28 -10.63
C GLU A 158 8.71 -3.04 -9.82
N ILE A 159 8.86 -1.91 -10.48
CA ILE A 159 9.14 -0.62 -9.82
C ILE A 159 8.01 -0.26 -8.87
N ALA A 160 6.76 -0.33 -9.33
CA ALA A 160 5.60 0.07 -8.55
C ALA A 160 5.43 -0.76 -7.28
N THR A 161 5.56 -2.09 -7.37
CA THR A 161 5.45 -2.99 -6.20
C THR A 161 6.64 -2.88 -5.25
N SER A 162 7.82 -2.50 -5.74
CA SER A 162 8.98 -2.23 -4.89
C SER A 162 8.80 -0.99 -4.03
N ARG A 163 8.03 0.00 -4.52
CA ARG A 163 7.80 1.28 -3.87
C ARG A 163 6.51 1.35 -3.06
N SER A 164 5.51 0.51 -3.38
CA SER A 164 4.20 0.50 -2.71
C SER A 164 3.92 -0.87 -2.09
N PRO A 165 4.13 -1.01 -0.77
CA PRO A 165 3.76 -2.21 -0.03
C PRO A 165 2.28 -2.58 -0.13
N SER A 166 1.37 -1.60 -0.19
CA SER A 166 -0.07 -1.86 -0.30
C SER A 166 -0.45 -2.40 -1.67
N LEU A 167 0.11 -1.85 -2.74
CA LEU A 167 -0.05 -2.38 -4.09
C LEU A 167 0.51 -3.81 -4.19
N LYS A 168 1.72 -4.04 -3.65
CA LYS A 168 2.34 -5.36 -3.62
C LYS A 168 1.46 -6.38 -2.90
N ASN A 169 0.97 -6.04 -1.70
CA ASN A 169 0.08 -6.90 -0.93
C ASN A 169 -1.20 -7.26 -1.69
N PHE A 170 -1.79 -6.28 -2.37
CA PHE A 170 -2.98 -6.49 -3.20
C PHE A 170 -2.70 -7.48 -4.34
N LEU A 171 -1.68 -7.25 -5.15
CA LEU A 171 -1.37 -8.09 -6.29
C LEU A 171 -0.95 -9.52 -5.89
N GLU A 172 -0.12 -9.66 -4.84
CA GLU A 172 0.24 -10.98 -4.28
C GLU A 172 -0.98 -11.74 -3.75
N GLY A 173 -1.92 -11.02 -3.13
CA GLY A 173 -3.16 -11.61 -2.65
C GLY A 173 -4.09 -12.04 -3.80
N MET A 174 -4.19 -11.24 -4.85
CA MET A 174 -4.94 -11.59 -6.06
C MET A 174 -4.37 -12.84 -6.74
N ASN A 175 -3.04 -12.98 -6.81
CA ASN A 175 -2.38 -14.19 -7.31
C ASN A 175 -2.80 -15.43 -6.53
N LYS A 176 -2.79 -15.35 -5.19
CA LYS A 176 -3.21 -16.46 -4.32
C LYS A 176 -4.69 -16.80 -4.49
N LEU A 177 -5.55 -15.79 -4.66
CA LEU A 177 -6.98 -16.00 -4.86
C LEU A 177 -7.31 -16.70 -6.19
N LEU A 178 -6.58 -16.38 -7.24
CA LEU A 178 -6.83 -16.90 -8.58
C LEU A 178 -5.94 -18.09 -8.94
N ASP A 179 -5.06 -18.52 -8.04
CA ASP A 179 -4.07 -19.58 -8.24
C ASP A 179 -3.18 -19.34 -9.49
N ILE A 180 -2.74 -18.09 -9.66
CA ILE A 180 -1.91 -17.64 -10.78
C ILE A 180 -0.61 -16.99 -10.29
N ASN A 181 0.43 -17.06 -11.13
CA ASN A 181 1.74 -16.45 -10.86
C ASN A 181 2.05 -15.38 -11.92
N ASN A 182 1.24 -14.33 -11.97
CA ASN A 182 1.34 -13.32 -13.03
C ASN A 182 2.30 -12.16 -12.72
N ILE A 183 2.82 -12.06 -11.51
CA ILE A 183 3.74 -10.98 -11.16
C ILE A 183 5.14 -11.56 -11.12
N PRO A 184 6.14 -10.91 -11.77
CA PRO A 184 7.51 -11.18 -11.46
C PRO A 184 7.64 -11.05 -9.94
N THR A 185 7.85 -12.16 -9.28
CA THR A 185 8.24 -12.15 -7.87
C THR A 185 9.59 -11.48 -7.85
N THR A 186 9.58 -10.16 -7.76
CA THR A 186 10.80 -9.45 -7.39
C THR A 186 11.17 -10.04 -6.06
N GLN A 187 12.14 -10.93 -6.11
CA GLN A 187 12.69 -11.52 -4.91
C GLN A 187 12.95 -10.37 -3.96
N VAL A 188 12.43 -10.52 -2.81
CA VAL A 188 12.36 -9.63 -1.65
C VAL A 188 13.71 -9.02 -1.27
N TYR A 189 14.38 -8.32 -2.20
CA TYR A 189 15.60 -7.59 -1.87
C TYR A 189 15.32 -6.44 -0.89
N SER A 190 14.18 -5.76 -0.99
CA SER A 190 13.89 -4.63 -0.10
C SER A 190 13.54 -5.07 1.33
N ARG A 191 12.76 -6.14 1.52
CA ARG A 191 12.40 -6.60 2.88
C ARG A 191 13.57 -7.25 3.62
N THR A 192 14.42 -7.99 2.90
CA THR A 192 15.60 -8.65 3.50
C THR A 192 16.68 -7.61 3.78
N ILE A 193 16.96 -6.73 2.83
CA ILE A 193 17.95 -5.66 3.01
C ILE A 193 17.53 -4.73 4.16
N ASN A 194 16.27 -4.29 4.20
CA ASN A 194 15.81 -3.42 5.28
C ASN A 194 15.89 -4.12 6.64
N ARG A 195 15.49 -5.39 6.76
CA ARG A 195 15.58 -6.13 8.02
C ARG A 195 17.01 -6.30 8.50
N ASP A 196 17.91 -6.67 7.59
CA ASP A 196 19.32 -6.86 7.92
C ASP A 196 19.98 -5.54 8.27
N ILE A 197 19.71 -4.46 7.53
CA ILE A 197 20.19 -3.11 7.85
C ILE A 197 19.72 -2.67 9.23
N PHE A 198 18.41 -2.80 9.52
CA PHE A 198 17.89 -2.42 10.83
C PHE A 198 18.38 -3.30 11.95
N SER A 199 18.51 -4.61 11.71
CA SER A 199 19.08 -5.53 12.71
C SER A 199 20.54 -5.20 13.02
N ASN A 200 21.35 -4.89 12.00
CA ASN A 200 22.74 -4.50 12.18
C ASN A 200 22.84 -3.15 12.87
N LEU A 201 22.12 -2.14 12.40
CA LEU A 201 22.08 -0.81 13.04
C LEU A 201 21.68 -0.91 14.50
N LEU A 202 20.65 -1.68 14.82
CA LEU A 202 20.17 -1.84 16.19
C LEU A 202 21.18 -2.55 17.07
N SER A 203 21.92 -3.53 16.54
CA SER A 203 22.98 -4.23 17.28
C SER A 203 24.22 -3.36 17.50
N GLU A 204 24.49 -2.39 16.63
CA GLU A 204 25.63 -1.48 16.73
C GLU A 204 25.37 -0.32 17.71
N VAL A 205 24.16 0.22 17.73
CA VAL A 205 23.86 1.48 18.46
C VAL A 205 23.16 1.29 19.80
N SER A 206 22.64 0.12 20.10
CA SER A 206 21.84 -0.12 21.29
C SER A 206 22.39 -1.23 22.17
N PRO A 207 22.60 -1.00 23.48
CA PRO A 207 22.84 -2.08 24.40
C PRO A 207 21.69 -3.10 24.38
N VAL A 208 22.01 -4.38 24.48
CA VAL A 208 21.07 -5.51 24.32
C VAL A 208 19.80 -5.35 25.19
N ASN A 209 19.96 -4.83 26.39
CA ASN A 209 18.86 -4.64 27.37
C ASN A 209 18.23 -3.25 27.32
N ALA A 210 18.64 -2.36 26.39
CA ALA A 210 18.04 -1.04 26.29
C ALA A 210 16.58 -1.15 25.85
N VAL A 211 15.69 -0.44 26.53
CA VAL A 211 14.30 -0.28 26.08
C VAL A 211 14.29 0.72 24.93
N ILE A 212 13.97 0.25 23.74
CA ILE A 212 14.02 1.03 22.50
C ILE A 212 12.63 1.36 21.93
N TYR A 213 11.62 0.67 22.41
CA TYR A 213 10.24 0.86 21.94
C TYR A 213 9.25 0.66 23.08
N ARG A 214 8.16 1.45 23.06
CA ARG A 214 7.01 1.25 23.94
C ARG A 214 5.74 1.21 23.13
N THR A 215 4.95 0.18 23.33
CA THR A 215 3.61 0.09 22.71
C THR A 215 2.65 1.11 23.34
N VAL A 216 1.57 1.40 22.64
CA VAL A 216 0.49 2.27 23.15
C VAL A 216 -0.09 1.73 24.46
N GLU A 217 -0.05 0.41 24.66
CA GLU A 217 -0.50 -0.29 25.86
C GLU A 217 0.52 -0.23 27.02
N GLY A 218 1.68 0.44 26.81
CA GLY A 218 2.70 0.61 27.83
C GLY A 218 3.72 -0.51 27.93
N THR A 219 3.67 -1.54 27.08
CA THR A 219 4.64 -2.62 27.06
C THR A 219 5.99 -2.10 26.56
N SER A 220 7.06 -2.31 27.33
CA SER A 220 8.41 -1.94 26.95
C SER A 220 9.10 -3.09 26.21
N ILE A 221 9.76 -2.77 25.10
CA ILE A 221 10.46 -3.72 24.24
C ILE A 221 11.93 -3.38 24.22
N THR A 222 12.77 -4.36 24.55
CA THR A 222 14.23 -4.22 24.54
C THR A 222 14.79 -4.36 23.13
N ALA A 223 16.05 -3.90 22.94
CA ALA A 223 16.76 -4.07 21.67
C ALA A 223 16.84 -5.55 21.25
N GLU A 224 17.10 -6.47 22.18
CA GLU A 224 17.14 -7.91 21.91
C GLU A 224 15.78 -8.44 21.43
N GLN A 225 14.71 -8.07 22.12
CA GLN A 225 13.36 -8.47 21.73
C GLN A 225 12.99 -7.93 20.33
N MET A 226 13.35 -6.69 20.05
CA MET A 226 13.11 -6.06 18.76
C MET A 226 13.94 -6.71 17.64
N LEU A 227 15.20 -7.07 17.89
CA LEU A 227 16.04 -7.82 16.95
C LEU A 227 15.41 -9.14 16.56
N ARG A 228 14.85 -9.88 17.52
CA ARG A 228 14.12 -11.12 17.24
C ARG A 228 12.88 -10.86 16.39
N VAL A 229 12.07 -9.90 16.78
CA VAL A 229 10.83 -9.50 16.11
C VAL A 229 11.08 -9.01 14.66
N LEU A 230 12.20 -8.31 14.42
CA LEU A 230 12.65 -7.90 13.08
C LEU A 230 13.06 -9.11 12.23
N ARG A 231 13.86 -10.02 12.79
CA ARG A 231 14.33 -11.23 12.08
C ARG A 231 13.19 -12.18 11.71
N GLU A 232 12.23 -12.32 12.59
CA GLU A 232 11.00 -13.11 12.36
C GLU A 232 10.07 -12.45 11.32
N GLY A 233 10.30 -11.16 11.01
CA GLY A 233 9.44 -10.40 10.09
C GLY A 233 8.05 -10.17 10.60
N SER A 234 7.88 -10.13 11.92
CA SER A 234 6.59 -9.92 12.57
C SER A 234 6.01 -8.53 12.26
N PRO A 235 4.69 -8.35 12.41
CA PRO A 235 4.03 -7.06 12.23
C PRO A 235 4.66 -5.93 13.06
N MET A 236 4.99 -6.23 14.32
CA MET A 236 5.63 -5.27 15.22
C MET A 236 7.03 -4.87 14.73
N GLY A 237 7.82 -5.81 14.19
CA GLY A 237 9.12 -5.49 13.60
C GLY A 237 9.01 -4.62 12.35
N GLN A 238 7.98 -4.88 11.53
CA GLN A 238 7.69 -4.05 10.35
C GLN A 238 7.28 -2.63 10.76
N GLN A 239 6.43 -2.50 11.77
CA GLN A 239 6.02 -1.21 12.32
C GLN A 239 7.23 -0.42 12.84
N TYR A 240 8.06 -1.06 13.65
CA TYR A 240 9.27 -0.43 14.18
C TYR A 240 10.21 0.06 13.07
N ALA A 241 10.45 -0.77 12.05
CA ALA A 241 11.26 -0.37 10.90
C ALA A 241 10.67 0.83 10.16
N ALA A 242 9.35 0.86 9.97
CA ALA A 242 8.65 1.99 9.36
C ALA A 242 8.78 3.28 10.20
N ASP A 243 8.63 3.18 11.51
CA ASP A 243 8.75 4.33 12.43
C ASP A 243 10.17 4.90 12.43
N ILE A 244 11.20 4.04 12.40
CA ILE A 244 12.61 4.48 12.30
C ILE A 244 12.87 5.19 10.98
N LEU A 245 12.39 4.64 9.85
CA LEU A 245 12.55 5.28 8.54
C LEU A 245 11.87 6.65 8.50
N ARG A 246 10.69 6.77 9.10
CA ARG A 246 9.99 8.05 9.20
C ARG A 246 10.79 9.05 10.02
N ALA A 247 11.25 8.66 11.21
CA ALA A 247 12.06 9.52 12.06
C ALA A 247 13.36 9.95 11.37
N ALA A 248 14.04 9.03 10.67
CA ALA A 248 15.24 9.33 9.90
C ALA A 248 14.96 10.33 8.75
N ARG A 249 13.87 10.15 8.04
CA ARG A 249 13.44 11.09 6.98
C ARG A 249 13.18 12.48 7.53
N ASP A 250 12.43 12.58 8.64
CA ASP A 250 12.08 13.86 9.25
C ASP A 250 13.33 14.58 9.77
N PHE A 251 14.26 13.83 10.35
CA PHE A 251 15.56 14.36 10.77
C PHE A 251 16.38 14.90 9.57
N LEU A 252 16.45 14.13 8.46
CA LEU A 252 17.17 14.57 7.26
C LEU A 252 16.51 15.80 6.62
N ALA A 253 15.18 15.86 6.62
CA ALA A 253 14.44 17.01 6.11
C ALA A 253 14.71 18.28 6.96
N GLN A 254 14.71 18.15 8.28
CA GLN A 254 15.05 19.26 9.18
C GLN A 254 16.49 19.73 8.98
N LYS A 255 17.43 18.79 8.84
CA LYS A 255 18.84 19.12 8.59
C LYS A 255 19.01 19.87 7.26
N ALA A 256 18.36 19.39 6.19
CA ALA A 256 18.42 20.06 4.88
C ALA A 256 17.84 21.48 4.94
N GLN A 257 16.73 21.68 5.67
CA GLN A 257 16.16 23.02 5.86
C GLN A 257 17.08 23.95 6.64
N HIS A 258 17.74 23.43 7.67
CA HIS A 258 18.69 24.21 8.48
C HIS A 258 19.92 24.61 7.65
N GLU A 259 20.45 23.72 6.83
CA GLU A 259 21.59 24.02 5.95
C GLU A 259 21.22 25.08 4.89
N GLN A 260 19.99 25.05 4.37
CA GLN A 260 19.50 26.09 3.44
C GLN A 260 19.36 27.48 4.10
N GLN A 261 19.01 27.50 5.39
CA GLN A 261 18.91 28.77 6.14
C GLN A 261 20.28 29.35 6.54
N LEU A 262 21.29 28.51 6.68
CA LEU A 262 22.66 28.95 7.00
C LEU A 262 23.47 29.34 5.76
N GLY A 263 23.02 28.93 4.57
CA GLY A 263 23.67 29.27 3.29
C GLY A 263 23.19 30.56 2.64
N MET A 264 22.29 31.31 3.30
CA MET A 264 21.92 32.70 2.96
C MET A 264 22.64 33.67 3.91
#